data_ef4b15006cfdebb5080fb403cbe74618
#
_entry.id   ef4b15006cfdebb5080fb403cbe74618
#
_cell.length_a   1.000
_cell.length_b   1.000
_cell.length_c   1.000
_cell.angle_alpha   90.00
_cell.angle_beta   90.00
_cell.angle_gamma   90.00
#
_symmetry.space_group_name_H-M   'P 1'
#
loop_
_entity.id
_entity.type
_entity.pdbx_description
1 polymer ?
#
loop_
_entity_poly.entity_id
_entity_poly.type
_entity_poly.pdbx_seq_one_letter_code
_entity_poly.pdbx_strand_id
1 'polypeptide(L)'
;MKKLLVLAALVTTMSVSVASAKEFNDARWQWFYSNSDYTGKVDLNTLSYDPETDTAKAWAAWIRTTGIQDLISYKIHFSNNSLDVFDRNTYINGSDEIKRSQNFNGQNHVAAPGMGDEALIASVKGLVGRDAKLADYKKQKADEAQVQEQKRIEEQKAAEKKAKHERNRDILRGIFGI
;
A
#
# COMPACT_ATOMS: atom_id res chain seq x y z
N MET A 1 67.08 -18.23 -33.18
CA MET A 1 66.22 -17.61 -32.13
C MET A 1 65.05 -16.95 -32.82
N LYS A 2 63.91 -17.62 -32.87
CA LYS A 2 62.68 -17.15 -33.53
C LYS A 2 61.86 -16.41 -32.49
N LYS A 3 61.66 -15.09 -32.65
CA LYS A 3 60.77 -14.30 -31.80
C LYS A 3 59.34 -14.51 -32.28
N LEU A 4 58.54 -15.14 -31.44
CA LEU A 4 57.10 -15.33 -31.66
C LEU A 4 56.40 -14.04 -31.18
N LEU A 5 55.86 -13.28 -32.12
CA LEU A 5 54.98 -12.11 -31.85
C LEU A 5 53.57 -12.67 -31.65
N VAL A 6 53.10 -12.65 -30.38
CA VAL A 6 51.72 -12.94 -30.04
C VAL A 6 50.91 -11.67 -30.20
N LEU A 7 50.13 -11.58 -31.25
CA LEU A 7 49.16 -10.49 -31.46
C LEU A 7 47.92 -10.79 -30.64
N ALA A 8 47.80 -10.14 -29.48
CA ALA A 8 46.57 -10.19 -28.69
C ALA A 8 45.52 -9.29 -29.35
N ALA A 9 44.59 -9.94 -30.05
CA ALA A 9 43.40 -9.25 -30.56
C ALA A 9 42.47 -8.97 -29.37
N LEU A 10 42.40 -7.70 -28.97
CA LEU A 10 41.44 -7.18 -27.99
C LEU A 10 40.08 -7.09 -28.67
N VAL A 11 39.25 -8.15 -28.51
CA VAL A 11 37.83 -8.13 -28.91
C VAL A 11 37.10 -7.33 -27.85
N THR A 12 36.97 -6.03 -28.06
CA THR A 12 36.01 -5.19 -27.33
C THR A 12 34.62 -5.61 -27.77
N THR A 13 33.99 -6.49 -27.01
CA THR A 13 32.55 -6.71 -27.10
C THR A 13 31.86 -5.45 -26.59
N MET A 14 31.49 -4.57 -27.51
CA MET A 14 30.50 -3.55 -27.24
C MET A 14 29.21 -4.28 -26.90
N SER A 15 28.91 -4.43 -25.61
CA SER A 15 27.57 -4.75 -25.13
C SER A 15 26.67 -3.56 -25.54
N VAL A 16 26.02 -3.70 -26.69
CA VAL A 16 24.87 -2.86 -27.04
C VAL A 16 23.84 -3.20 -25.96
N SER A 17 23.74 -2.34 -24.96
CA SER A 17 22.61 -2.35 -24.07
C SER A 17 21.40 -2.03 -24.97
N VAL A 18 20.65 -3.06 -25.35
CA VAL A 18 19.34 -2.89 -25.95
C VAL A 18 18.56 -2.13 -24.88
N ALA A 19 18.33 -0.83 -25.11
CA ALA A 19 17.42 -0.06 -24.28
C ALA A 19 16.08 -0.77 -24.35
N SER A 20 15.76 -1.52 -23.29
CA SER A 20 14.49 -2.24 -23.19
C SER A 20 13.42 -1.16 -23.04
N ALA A 21 12.51 -1.09 -23.99
CA ALA A 21 11.35 -0.23 -23.91
C ALA A 21 10.62 -0.49 -22.59
N LYS A 22 10.11 0.56 -21.92
CA LYS A 22 9.30 0.40 -20.71
C LYS A 22 8.10 -0.48 -21.05
N GLU A 23 8.21 -1.77 -20.67
CA GLU A 23 7.17 -2.74 -20.91
C GLU A 23 6.40 -3.01 -19.62
N PHE A 24 5.08 -2.94 -19.72
CA PHE A 24 4.16 -3.27 -18.63
C PHE A 24 3.49 -4.63 -18.89
N ASN A 25 4.25 -5.62 -19.42
CA ASN A 25 3.72 -6.89 -19.93
C ASN A 25 4.16 -8.12 -19.13
N ASP A 26 5.05 -7.98 -18.15
CA ASP A 26 5.45 -9.08 -17.28
C ASP A 26 4.39 -9.42 -16.21
N ALA A 27 4.60 -10.49 -15.46
CA ALA A 27 3.68 -10.98 -14.42
C ALA A 27 3.48 -9.99 -13.25
N ARG A 28 4.31 -8.95 -13.15
CA ARG A 28 4.19 -7.87 -12.17
C ARG A 28 2.97 -6.99 -12.44
N TRP A 29 2.54 -6.87 -13.71
CA TRP A 29 1.51 -5.93 -14.13
C TRP A 29 0.18 -6.64 -14.34
N GLN A 30 -0.77 -6.37 -13.45
CA GLN A 30 -2.13 -6.90 -13.55
C GLN A 30 -3.04 -5.92 -14.30
N TRP A 31 -3.67 -6.40 -15.35
CA TRP A 31 -4.68 -5.64 -16.08
C TRP A 31 -5.91 -5.37 -15.20
N PHE A 32 -6.50 -4.16 -15.32
CA PHE A 32 -7.73 -3.81 -14.63
C PHE A 32 -8.75 -3.07 -15.52
N TYR A 33 -8.31 -2.43 -16.61
CA TYR A 33 -9.20 -1.66 -17.47
C TYR A 33 -8.69 -1.56 -18.90
N SER A 34 -9.63 -1.45 -19.88
CA SER A 34 -9.30 -1.13 -21.26
C SER A 34 -10.50 -0.50 -21.97
N ASN A 35 -10.23 0.49 -22.82
CA ASN A 35 -11.18 1.06 -23.77
C ASN A 35 -10.48 1.34 -25.11
N SER A 36 -11.11 2.13 -26.01
CA SER A 36 -10.53 2.50 -27.32
C SER A 36 -9.23 3.33 -27.19
N ASP A 37 -9.05 4.06 -26.11
CA ASP A 37 -8.01 5.08 -25.97
C ASP A 37 -6.82 4.60 -25.15
N TYR A 38 -7.04 3.75 -24.13
CA TYR A 38 -5.99 3.31 -23.23
C TYR A 38 -6.29 1.98 -22.52
N THR A 39 -5.21 1.35 -22.04
CA THR A 39 -5.22 0.19 -21.16
C THR A 39 -4.62 0.56 -19.81
N GLY A 40 -5.26 0.13 -18.72
CA GLY A 40 -4.80 0.30 -17.35
C GLY A 40 -4.22 -1.00 -16.77
N LYS A 41 -3.05 -0.92 -16.15
CA LYS A 41 -2.39 -2.03 -15.44
C LYS A 41 -1.87 -1.56 -14.09
N VAL A 42 -2.05 -2.36 -13.03
CA VAL A 42 -1.55 -2.08 -11.68
C VAL A 42 -0.31 -2.91 -11.38
N ASP A 43 0.64 -2.30 -10.69
CA ASP A 43 1.89 -2.92 -10.27
C ASP A 43 1.71 -3.70 -8.98
N LEU A 44 1.75 -5.03 -9.05
CA LEU A 44 1.59 -5.92 -7.91
C LEU A 44 2.71 -5.76 -6.87
N ASN A 45 3.92 -5.37 -7.29
CA ASN A 45 5.08 -5.25 -6.40
C ASN A 45 5.02 -4.00 -5.50
N THR A 46 4.24 -2.99 -5.88
CA THR A 46 4.07 -1.75 -5.11
C THR A 46 2.78 -1.74 -4.31
N LEU A 47 1.97 -2.79 -4.47
CA LEU A 47 0.66 -2.88 -3.86
C LEU A 47 0.78 -3.11 -2.35
N SER A 48 0.16 -2.22 -1.57
CA SER A 48 0.06 -2.35 -0.13
C SER A 48 -1.32 -1.93 0.36
N TYR A 49 -1.76 -2.52 1.48
CA TYR A 49 -3.05 -2.20 2.10
C TYR A 49 -2.88 -1.99 3.59
N ASP A 50 -3.47 -0.92 4.09
CA ASP A 50 -3.55 -0.58 5.50
C ASP A 50 -5.01 -0.71 5.98
N PRO A 51 -5.33 -1.73 6.80
CA PRO A 51 -6.68 -1.95 7.30
C PRO A 51 -7.12 -0.92 8.36
N GLU A 52 -6.19 -0.22 9.02
CA GLU A 52 -6.51 0.80 10.01
C GLU A 52 -7.16 2.02 9.37
N THR A 53 -6.59 2.48 8.26
CA THR A 53 -7.10 3.64 7.50
C THR A 53 -8.02 3.26 6.36
N ASP A 54 -8.19 1.95 6.09
CA ASP A 54 -8.91 1.39 4.95
C ASP A 54 -8.43 1.96 3.61
N THR A 55 -7.10 2.05 3.46
CA THR A 55 -6.45 2.59 2.26
C THR A 55 -5.47 1.63 1.64
N ALA A 56 -5.26 1.76 0.32
CA ALA A 56 -4.18 1.05 -0.39
C ALA A 56 -3.26 2.03 -1.09
N LYS A 57 -2.00 1.62 -1.32
CA LYS A 57 -1.06 2.32 -2.21
C LYS A 57 -0.75 1.43 -3.39
N ALA A 58 -0.65 2.02 -4.57
CA ALA A 58 -0.31 1.31 -5.80
C ALA A 58 0.29 2.27 -6.82
N TRP A 59 1.17 1.74 -7.69
CA TRP A 59 1.48 2.35 -8.96
C TRP A 59 0.62 1.72 -10.05
N ALA A 60 0.08 2.55 -10.94
CA ALA A 60 -0.65 2.08 -12.11
C ALA A 60 -0.11 2.70 -13.39
N ALA A 61 -0.05 1.90 -14.45
CA ALA A 61 0.35 2.31 -15.78
C ALA A 61 -0.90 2.51 -16.64
N TRP A 62 -1.00 3.67 -17.28
CA TRP A 62 -2.01 4.02 -18.26
C TRP A 62 -1.35 4.10 -19.63
N ILE A 63 -1.58 3.10 -20.45
CA ILE A 63 -0.94 2.91 -21.76
C ILE A 63 -1.91 3.35 -22.84
N ARG A 64 -1.63 4.49 -23.46
CA ARG A 64 -2.46 5.05 -24.52
C ARG A 64 -2.16 4.39 -25.87
N THR A 65 -3.18 4.27 -26.71
CA THR A 65 -3.03 3.79 -28.11
C THR A 65 -2.11 4.69 -28.96
N THR A 66 -1.92 5.95 -28.55
CA THR A 66 -0.98 6.91 -29.17
C THR A 66 0.48 6.66 -28.81
N GLY A 67 0.80 5.63 -27.99
CA GLY A 67 2.16 5.33 -27.55
C GLY A 67 2.65 6.13 -26.34
N ILE A 68 1.80 6.96 -25.73
CA ILE A 68 2.08 7.63 -24.47
C ILE A 68 1.75 6.67 -23.32
N GLN A 69 2.65 6.59 -22.33
CA GLN A 69 2.49 5.76 -21.16
C GLN A 69 2.67 6.61 -19.91
N ASP A 70 1.64 6.68 -19.08
CA ASP A 70 1.69 7.39 -17.80
C ASP A 70 1.76 6.36 -16.66
N LEU A 71 2.84 6.42 -15.88
CA LEU A 71 3.00 5.66 -14.63
C LEU A 71 2.66 6.57 -13.46
N ILE A 72 1.61 6.22 -12.72
CA ILE A 72 1.02 7.11 -11.70
C ILE A 72 0.98 6.41 -10.35
N SER A 73 1.41 7.12 -9.30
CA SER A 73 1.34 6.69 -7.90
C SER A 73 0.03 7.15 -7.27
N TYR A 74 -0.69 6.21 -6.66
CA TYR A 74 -1.97 6.44 -6.03
C TYR A 74 -1.98 6.03 -4.56
N LYS A 75 -2.76 6.77 -3.75
CA LYS A 75 -3.34 6.28 -2.52
C LYS A 75 -4.85 6.17 -2.71
N ILE A 76 -5.37 4.99 -2.50
CA ILE A 76 -6.77 4.62 -2.75
C ILE A 76 -7.51 4.62 -1.43
N HIS A 77 -8.65 5.29 -1.35
CA HIS A 77 -9.54 5.33 -0.20
C HIS A 77 -10.80 4.52 -0.52
N PHE A 78 -10.93 3.34 0.08
CA PHE A 78 -12.06 2.45 -0.22
C PHE A 78 -13.39 2.93 0.39
N SER A 79 -13.33 3.68 1.50
CA SER A 79 -14.53 4.13 2.21
C SER A 79 -15.37 5.15 1.44
N ASN A 80 -14.74 5.96 0.58
CA ASN A 80 -15.40 7.02 -0.19
C ASN A 80 -15.16 6.93 -1.70
N ASN A 81 -14.58 5.80 -2.17
CA ASN A 81 -14.29 5.55 -3.58
C ASN A 81 -13.48 6.68 -4.24
N SER A 82 -12.40 7.12 -3.58
CA SER A 82 -11.55 8.20 -4.05
C SER A 82 -10.08 7.80 -4.16
N LEU A 83 -9.32 8.61 -4.88
CA LEU A 83 -7.90 8.45 -5.16
C LEU A 83 -7.16 9.75 -4.83
N ASP A 84 -6.04 9.65 -4.12
CA ASP A 84 -5.04 10.71 -4.07
C ASP A 84 -3.96 10.40 -5.11
N VAL A 85 -3.68 11.36 -5.98
CA VAL A 85 -2.62 11.28 -7.00
C VAL A 85 -1.37 11.95 -6.45
N PHE A 86 -0.24 11.24 -6.45
CA PHE A 86 1.05 11.79 -6.00
C PHE A 86 1.97 12.10 -7.17
N ASP A 87 2.48 11.07 -7.84
CA ASP A 87 3.46 11.25 -8.89
C ASP A 87 2.95 10.70 -10.21
N ARG A 88 3.29 11.38 -11.30
CA ARG A 88 3.09 10.90 -12.67
C ARG A 88 4.40 11.00 -13.43
N ASN A 89 4.85 9.88 -13.96
CA ASN A 89 5.97 9.80 -14.89
C ASN A 89 5.45 9.40 -16.27
N THR A 90 5.68 10.24 -17.26
CA THR A 90 5.25 10.02 -18.64
C THR A 90 6.41 9.49 -19.46
N TYR A 91 6.17 8.40 -20.19
CA TYR A 91 7.08 7.77 -21.15
C TYR A 91 6.48 7.83 -22.55
N ILE A 92 7.33 7.75 -23.57
CA ILE A 92 6.91 7.53 -24.95
C ILE A 92 7.21 6.08 -25.29
N ASN A 93 6.32 5.43 -26.01
CA ASN A 93 6.46 4.04 -26.43
C ASN A 93 7.83 3.74 -27.00
N GLY A 94 8.48 2.67 -26.56
CA GLY A 94 9.83 2.29 -26.98
C GLY A 94 10.98 3.03 -26.25
N SER A 95 10.70 3.82 -25.21
CA SER A 95 11.72 4.52 -24.43
C SER A 95 11.57 4.28 -22.95
N ASP A 96 12.67 3.97 -22.24
CA ASP A 96 12.75 3.92 -20.78
C ASP A 96 13.00 5.31 -20.16
N GLU A 97 13.20 6.33 -20.98
CA GLU A 97 13.45 7.68 -20.52
C GLU A 97 12.17 8.38 -20.11
N ILE A 98 12.15 8.95 -18.90
CA ILE A 98 11.06 9.78 -18.43
C ILE A 98 11.05 11.08 -19.23
N LYS A 99 10.01 11.31 -20.03
CA LYS A 99 9.83 12.55 -20.79
C LYS A 99 9.27 13.69 -19.95
N ARG A 100 8.46 13.34 -18.95
CA ARG A 100 7.86 14.31 -18.03
C ARG A 100 7.62 13.66 -16.68
N SER A 101 7.97 14.39 -15.61
CA SER A 101 7.61 14.02 -14.25
C SER A 101 6.80 15.16 -13.63
N GLN A 102 5.72 14.81 -12.91
CA GLN A 102 4.86 15.75 -12.21
C GLN A 102 4.52 15.19 -10.83
N ASN A 103 4.55 16.07 -9.82
CA ASN A 103 4.05 15.75 -8.49
C ASN A 103 2.74 16.53 -8.24
N PHE A 104 1.70 15.83 -7.76
CA PHE A 104 0.36 16.36 -7.50
C PHE A 104 0.10 16.55 -6.01
N ASN A 105 1.08 16.25 -5.15
CA ASN A 105 0.99 16.42 -3.69
C ASN A 105 -0.25 15.77 -3.03
N GLY A 106 -0.70 14.64 -3.55
CA GLY A 106 -1.87 13.96 -3.03
C GLY A 106 -3.19 14.63 -3.42
N GLN A 107 -3.29 15.19 -4.64
CA GLN A 107 -4.55 15.74 -5.13
C GLN A 107 -5.62 14.65 -5.17
N ASN A 108 -6.68 14.85 -4.39
CA ASN A 108 -7.80 13.92 -4.27
C ASN A 108 -8.83 14.13 -5.37
N HIS A 109 -9.38 13.03 -5.88
CA HIS A 109 -10.58 13.03 -6.70
C HIS A 109 -11.43 11.78 -6.44
N VAL A 110 -12.73 11.90 -6.59
CA VAL A 110 -13.68 10.79 -6.48
C VAL A 110 -13.78 10.09 -7.83
N ALA A 111 -13.66 8.77 -7.83
CA ALA A 111 -13.78 7.97 -9.05
C ALA A 111 -15.20 8.06 -9.62
N ALA A 112 -15.29 8.38 -10.91
CA ALA A 112 -16.57 8.44 -11.59
C ALA A 112 -17.02 7.01 -12.00
N PRO A 113 -18.34 6.69 -11.87
CA PRO A 113 -18.87 5.39 -12.28
C PRO A 113 -18.59 5.06 -13.73
N GLY A 114 -18.17 3.81 -14.00
CA GLY A 114 -17.85 3.30 -15.34
C GLY A 114 -16.50 3.77 -15.89
N MET A 115 -15.74 4.55 -15.15
CA MET A 115 -14.43 5.06 -15.56
C MET A 115 -13.28 4.15 -15.08
N GLY A 116 -12.10 4.36 -15.68
CA GLY A 116 -10.92 3.55 -15.36
C GLY A 116 -10.47 3.64 -13.89
N ASP A 117 -10.68 4.76 -13.24
CA ASP A 117 -10.35 4.95 -11.82
C ASP A 117 -11.21 4.08 -10.90
N GLU A 118 -12.51 3.94 -11.20
CA GLU A 118 -13.38 3.01 -10.48
C GLU A 118 -12.91 1.55 -10.69
N ALA A 119 -12.54 1.19 -11.92
CA ALA A 119 -12.01 -0.13 -12.23
C ALA A 119 -10.68 -0.40 -11.51
N LEU A 120 -9.80 0.60 -11.37
CA LEU A 120 -8.57 0.52 -10.58
C LEU A 120 -8.89 0.23 -9.11
N ILE A 121 -9.79 0.99 -8.48
CA ILE A 121 -10.20 0.80 -7.09
C ILE A 121 -10.77 -0.61 -6.87
N ALA A 122 -11.66 -1.06 -7.75
CA ALA A 122 -12.28 -2.39 -7.67
C ALA A 122 -11.24 -3.51 -7.81
N SER A 123 -10.31 -3.38 -8.77
CA SER A 123 -9.22 -4.35 -8.96
C SER A 123 -8.31 -4.40 -7.75
N VAL A 124 -7.83 -3.26 -7.26
CA VAL A 124 -6.95 -3.18 -6.09
C VAL A 124 -7.64 -3.75 -4.85
N LYS A 125 -8.92 -3.47 -4.64
CA LYS A 125 -9.72 -4.04 -3.55
C LYS A 125 -9.67 -5.58 -3.53
N GLY A 126 -9.85 -6.20 -4.69
CA GLY A 126 -9.74 -7.66 -4.85
C GLY A 126 -8.32 -8.18 -4.63
N LEU A 127 -7.34 -7.55 -5.26
CA LEU A 127 -5.93 -7.97 -5.20
C LEU A 127 -5.34 -7.92 -3.79
N VAL A 128 -5.69 -6.92 -2.98
CA VAL A 128 -5.23 -6.83 -1.58
C VAL A 128 -6.03 -7.72 -0.63
N GLY A 129 -7.16 -8.30 -1.06
CA GLY A 129 -8.06 -9.06 -0.19
C GLY A 129 -8.68 -8.18 0.90
N ARG A 130 -9.05 -6.93 0.56
CA ARG A 130 -9.48 -5.89 1.50
C ARG A 130 -10.54 -6.37 2.48
N ASP A 131 -11.61 -7.00 1.99
CA ASP A 131 -12.77 -7.29 2.84
C ASP A 131 -12.43 -8.30 3.95
N ALA A 132 -11.60 -9.32 3.65
CA ALA A 132 -11.12 -10.28 4.65
C ALA A 132 -10.18 -9.61 5.67
N LYS A 133 -9.16 -8.89 5.18
CA LYS A 133 -8.19 -8.21 6.07
C LYS A 133 -8.82 -7.15 6.95
N LEU A 134 -9.80 -6.40 6.45
CA LEU A 134 -10.53 -5.41 7.23
C LEU A 134 -11.40 -6.08 8.30
N ALA A 135 -12.03 -7.21 7.99
CA ALA A 135 -12.82 -7.99 8.96
C ALA A 135 -11.91 -8.53 10.08
N ASP A 136 -10.77 -9.10 9.74
CA ASP A 136 -9.78 -9.61 10.71
C ASP A 136 -9.25 -8.49 11.61
N TYR A 137 -8.91 -7.34 11.03
CA TYR A 137 -8.47 -6.16 11.78
C TYR A 137 -9.54 -5.69 12.78
N LYS A 138 -10.79 -5.56 12.35
CA LYS A 138 -11.90 -5.15 13.22
C LYS A 138 -12.12 -6.13 14.36
N LYS A 139 -12.03 -7.45 14.08
CA LYS A 139 -12.13 -8.48 15.09
C LYS A 139 -11.01 -8.38 16.12
N GLN A 140 -9.76 -8.25 15.67
CA GLN A 140 -8.62 -8.07 16.57
C GLN A 140 -8.78 -6.85 17.48
N LYS A 141 -9.23 -5.71 16.94
CA LYS A 141 -9.49 -4.51 17.73
C LYS A 141 -10.60 -4.69 18.77
N ALA A 142 -11.65 -5.42 18.41
CA ALA A 142 -12.71 -5.74 19.35
C ALA A 142 -12.23 -6.65 20.49
N ASP A 143 -11.44 -7.67 20.19
CA ASP A 143 -10.85 -8.56 21.18
C ASP A 143 -9.89 -7.82 22.11
N GLU A 144 -9.03 -6.94 21.57
CA GLU A 144 -8.13 -6.08 22.36
C GLU A 144 -8.90 -5.15 23.31
N ALA A 145 -10.00 -4.55 22.84
CA ALA A 145 -10.84 -3.68 23.65
C ALA A 145 -11.54 -4.46 24.80
N GLN A 146 -11.99 -5.67 24.54
CA GLN A 146 -12.58 -6.54 25.57
C GLN A 146 -11.56 -6.90 26.67
N VAL A 147 -10.33 -7.25 26.28
CA VAL A 147 -9.26 -7.59 27.22
C VAL A 147 -8.91 -6.37 28.11
N GLN A 148 -8.83 -5.19 27.52
CA GLN A 148 -8.57 -3.95 28.27
C GLN A 148 -9.71 -3.64 29.26
N GLU A 149 -10.96 -3.80 28.84
CA GLU A 149 -12.12 -3.57 29.71
C GLU A 149 -12.15 -4.56 30.88
N GLN A 150 -11.86 -5.85 30.63
CA GLN A 150 -11.75 -6.84 31.70
C GLN A 150 -10.67 -6.48 32.72
N LYS A 151 -9.48 -6.08 32.27
CA LYS A 151 -8.41 -5.63 33.16
C LYS A 151 -8.85 -4.43 34.02
N ARG A 152 -9.51 -3.45 33.40
CA ARG A 152 -10.04 -2.28 34.13
C ARG A 152 -11.04 -2.66 35.21
N ILE A 153 -11.95 -3.60 34.92
CA ILE A 153 -12.92 -4.11 35.88
C ILE A 153 -12.23 -4.85 37.04
N GLU A 154 -11.23 -5.68 36.74
CA GLU A 154 -10.46 -6.38 37.77
C GLU A 154 -9.68 -5.44 38.67
N GLU A 155 -9.04 -4.42 38.12
CA GLU A 155 -8.34 -3.39 38.86
C GLU A 155 -9.28 -2.60 39.80
N GLN A 156 -10.48 -2.24 39.29
CA GLN A 156 -11.50 -1.58 40.10
C GLN A 156 -11.96 -2.48 41.27
N LYS A 157 -12.26 -3.75 41.03
CA LYS A 157 -12.64 -4.71 42.07
C LYS A 157 -11.52 -4.91 43.13
N ALA A 158 -10.26 -4.93 42.68
CA ALA A 158 -9.10 -5.03 43.59
C ALA A 158 -8.95 -3.78 44.45
N ALA A 159 -9.13 -2.59 43.87
CA ALA A 159 -9.11 -1.33 44.61
C ALA A 159 -10.24 -1.23 45.66
N GLU A 160 -11.47 -1.62 45.27
CA GLU A 160 -12.61 -1.66 46.21
C GLU A 160 -12.40 -2.62 47.36
N LYS A 161 -11.85 -3.82 47.08
CA LYS A 161 -11.49 -4.77 48.16
C LYS A 161 -10.45 -4.21 49.14
N LYS A 162 -9.41 -3.55 48.59
CA LYS A 162 -8.40 -2.89 49.44
C LYS A 162 -9.02 -1.79 50.30
N ALA A 163 -9.81 -0.89 49.71
CA ALA A 163 -10.49 0.18 50.43
C ALA A 163 -11.43 -0.35 51.55
N LYS A 164 -12.17 -1.44 51.26
CA LYS A 164 -13.02 -2.08 52.23
C LYS A 164 -12.19 -2.70 53.39
N HIS A 165 -11.07 -3.32 53.08
CA HIS A 165 -10.18 -3.90 54.09
C HIS A 165 -9.57 -2.82 54.98
N GLU A 166 -9.10 -1.71 54.44
CA GLU A 166 -8.58 -0.57 55.15
C GLU A 166 -9.63 0.06 56.07
N ARG A 167 -10.82 0.28 55.55
CA ARG A 167 -11.96 0.80 56.35
C ARG A 167 -12.30 -0.11 57.51
N ASN A 168 -12.35 -1.43 57.32
CA ASN A 168 -12.61 -2.38 58.40
C ASN A 168 -11.49 -2.39 59.44
N ARG A 169 -10.23 -2.25 59.01
CA ARG A 169 -9.08 -2.13 59.92
C ARG A 169 -9.15 -0.87 60.78
N ASP A 170 -9.53 0.26 60.20
CA ASP A 170 -9.65 1.54 60.91
C ASP A 170 -10.82 1.52 61.92
N ILE A 171 -11.94 0.85 61.57
CA ILE A 171 -13.04 0.63 62.52
C ILE A 171 -12.57 -0.21 63.72
N LEU A 172 -11.85 -1.31 63.48
CA LEU A 172 -11.33 -2.17 64.53
C LEU A 172 -10.33 -1.42 65.43
N ARG A 173 -9.46 -0.61 64.85
CA ARG A 173 -8.54 0.27 65.61
C ARG A 173 -9.29 1.27 66.50
N GLY A 174 -10.38 1.86 66.00
CA GLY A 174 -11.21 2.78 66.79
C GLY A 174 -11.95 2.11 67.93
N ILE A 175 -12.32 0.83 67.82
CA ILE A 175 -13.04 0.08 68.84
C ILE A 175 -12.10 -0.48 69.91
N PHE A 176 -10.95 -0.98 69.52
CA PHE A 176 -10.04 -1.69 70.48
C PHE A 176 -8.84 -0.89 70.90
N GLY A 177 -8.64 0.36 70.47
CA GLY A 177 -7.59 1.25 70.91
C GLY A 177 -6.17 0.80 70.58
N ILE A 178 -5.97 -0.03 69.53
CA ILE A 178 -4.69 -0.60 69.13
C ILE A 178 -4.16 0.13 67.90
#